data_06e6b83a2e1b72166f3d17bb1f2bf602
#
_entry.id   06e6b83a2e1b72166f3d17bb1f2bf602
#
_cell.length_a   1.000
_cell.length_b   1.000
_cell.length_c   1.000
_cell.angle_alpha   90.00
_cell.angle_beta   90.00
_cell.angle_gamma   90.00
#
_symmetry.space_group_name_H-M   'P 1'
#
loop_
_entity.id
_entity.type
_entity.pdbx_description
1 polymer ?
#
loop_
_entity_poly.entity_id
_entity_poly.type
_entity_poly.pdbx_seq_one_letter_code
_entity_poly.pdbx_strand_id
1 'polypeptide(L)' 'MLVQSTSGKVDIANFKQKEVGKTLKSTKVEYIYEFFINGVMQTLKLVRSFRTEKIRIFLNGDMIHYEDKY' A
#
# COMPACT_ATOMS: atom_id res chain seq x y z
N MET A 1 3.21 -11.22 -8.39
CA MET A 1 2.24 -12.31 -8.43
C MET A 1 1.00 -11.87 -9.16
N LEU A 2 0.52 -12.68 -10.03
CA LEU A 2 -0.68 -12.38 -10.77
C LEU A 2 -1.85 -13.15 -10.18
N VAL A 3 -2.87 -12.42 -9.79
CA VAL A 3 -4.10 -13.02 -9.31
C VAL A 3 -5.16 -12.84 -10.37
N GLN A 4 -5.70 -13.93 -10.84
CA GLN A 4 -6.80 -13.87 -11.77
C GLN A 4 -8.10 -14.07 -11.04
N SER A 5 -9.00 -13.16 -11.27
CA SER A 5 -10.34 -13.24 -10.74
C SER A 5 -11.30 -13.58 -11.88
N THR A 6 -12.21 -14.51 -11.61
CA THR A 6 -13.24 -14.85 -12.58
C THR A 6 -14.31 -13.78 -12.69
N SER A 7 -14.41 -12.90 -11.69
CA SER A 7 -15.44 -11.87 -11.64
C SER A 7 -14.93 -10.49 -11.99
N GLY A 8 -13.64 -10.34 -12.23
CA GLY A 8 -13.09 -9.04 -12.55
C GLY A 8 -11.67 -9.14 -13.03
N LYS A 9 -11.23 -8.11 -13.70
CA LYS A 9 -9.88 -8.01 -14.21
C LYS A 9 -9.10 -7.01 -13.39
N VAL A 10 -7.93 -7.41 -12.89
CA VAL A 10 -7.04 -6.54 -12.12
C VAL A 10 -5.80 -6.28 -12.96
N ASP A 11 -5.55 -5.02 -13.27
CA ASP A 11 -4.36 -4.58 -13.99
C ASP A 11 -3.56 -3.65 -13.09
N ILE A 12 -2.29 -3.98 -12.86
CA ILE A 12 -1.42 -3.12 -12.09
C ILE A 12 -0.92 -2.01 -13.00
N ALA A 13 -1.29 -0.77 -12.67
CA ALA A 13 -0.92 0.39 -13.46
C ALA A 13 0.39 1.01 -13.00
N ASN A 14 0.67 1.00 -11.70
CA ASN A 14 1.85 1.67 -11.17
C ASN A 14 2.22 1.15 -9.79
N PHE A 15 3.50 1.28 -9.46
CA PHE A 15 3.99 0.96 -8.13
C PHE A 15 5.04 2.01 -7.76
N LYS A 16 4.92 2.57 -6.55
CA LYS A 16 5.87 3.54 -6.03
C LYS A 16 6.28 3.16 -4.62
N GLN A 17 7.52 3.46 -4.28
CA GLN A 17 8.06 3.27 -2.94
C GLN A 17 8.74 4.54 -2.51
N LYS A 18 8.45 5.01 -1.30
CA LYS A 18 9.03 6.22 -0.74
C LYS A 18 9.52 5.99 0.67
N GLU A 19 10.65 6.57 1.00
CA GLU A 19 11.13 6.64 2.37
C GLU A 19 10.62 7.92 2.99
N VAL A 20 9.83 7.80 4.06
CA VAL A 20 9.09 8.94 4.62
C VAL A 20 9.33 9.16 6.11
N GLY A 21 10.37 8.54 6.67
CA GLY A 21 10.71 8.74 8.08
C GLY A 21 11.05 10.19 8.39
N LYS A 22 10.69 10.65 9.59
CA LYS A 22 10.89 12.06 9.96
C LYS A 22 12.34 12.38 10.26
N THR A 23 13.01 11.53 11.03
CA THR A 23 14.40 11.75 11.42
C THR A 23 15.35 11.06 10.44
N LEU A 24 15.13 9.78 10.24
CA LEU A 24 15.81 9.00 9.21
C LEU A 24 14.74 8.52 8.26
N LYS A 25 14.81 8.94 7.01
CA LYS A 25 13.75 8.63 6.03
C LYS A 25 13.55 7.14 5.84
N SER A 26 14.61 6.35 5.96
CA SER A 26 14.55 4.89 5.81
C SER A 26 13.85 4.16 6.95
N THR A 27 13.54 4.83 8.07
CA THR A 27 12.82 4.20 9.18
C THR A 27 11.35 3.99 8.90
N LYS A 28 10.83 4.64 7.87
CA LYS A 28 9.42 4.55 7.48
C LYS A 28 9.33 4.53 5.97
N VAL A 29 8.66 3.52 5.44
CA VAL A 29 8.55 3.35 3.99
C VAL A 29 7.07 3.28 3.61
N GLU A 30 6.75 3.94 2.51
CA GLU A 30 5.43 3.98 1.95
C GLU A 30 5.45 3.28 0.60
N TYR A 31 4.60 2.28 0.44
CA TYR A 31 4.42 1.56 -0.81
C TYR A 31 3.06 1.91 -1.39
N ILE A 32 3.04 2.37 -2.62
CA ILE A 32 1.81 2.79 -3.27
C ILE A 32 1.62 1.94 -4.52
N TYR A 33 0.48 1.24 -4.58
CA TYR A 33 0.07 0.46 -5.73
C TYR A 33 -1.16 1.10 -6.35
N GLU A 34 -1.07 1.38 -7.64
CA GLU A 34 -2.21 1.87 -8.41
C GLU A 34 -2.61 0.79 -9.39
N PHE A 35 -3.86 0.40 -9.37
CA PHE A 35 -4.36 -0.69 -10.20
C PHE A 35 -5.81 -0.43 -10.58
N PHE A 36 -6.27 -1.14 -11.62
CA PHE A 36 -7.63 -1.03 -12.10
C PHE A 36 -8.41 -2.30 -11.80
N ILE A 37 -9.62 -2.13 -11.31
CA ILE A 37 -10.59 -3.23 -11.19
C ILE A 37 -11.78 -2.84 -12.05
N ASN A 38 -12.06 -3.62 -13.10
CA ASN A 38 -13.15 -3.36 -14.04
C ASN A 38 -13.11 -1.93 -14.58
N GLY A 39 -11.90 -1.44 -14.90
CA GLY A 39 -11.73 -0.10 -15.44
C GLY A 39 -11.76 1.03 -14.43
N VAL A 40 -11.90 0.74 -13.14
CA VAL A 40 -11.92 1.75 -12.09
C VAL A 40 -10.58 1.73 -11.35
N MET A 41 -9.94 2.90 -11.27
CA MET A 41 -8.66 3.06 -10.60
C MET A 41 -8.81 2.85 -9.10
N GLN A 42 -7.93 2.03 -8.54
CA GLN A 42 -7.81 1.81 -7.10
C GLN A 42 -6.40 2.17 -6.66
N THR A 43 -6.28 2.71 -5.46
CA THR A 43 -4.98 3.02 -4.87
C THR A 43 -4.85 2.30 -3.53
N LEU A 44 -3.86 1.43 -3.44
CA LEU A 44 -3.53 0.74 -2.20
C LEU A 44 -2.22 1.31 -1.69
N LYS A 45 -2.24 1.81 -0.47
CA LYS A 45 -1.05 2.37 0.16
C LYS A 45 -0.75 1.58 1.44
N LEU A 46 0.47 1.08 1.53
CA LEU A 46 0.97 0.41 2.72
C LEU A 46 2.07 1.27 3.32
N VAL A 47 1.92 1.62 4.58
CA VAL A 47 2.94 2.39 5.32
C VAL A 47 3.51 1.49 6.39
N ARG A 48 4.82 1.27 6.34
CA ARG A 48 5.51 0.43 7.30
C ARG A 48 6.56 1.25 8.04
N SER A 49 6.48 1.24 9.36
CA SER A 49 7.48 1.83 10.22
C SER A 49 8.35 0.72 10.80
N PHE A 50 9.63 0.73 10.45
CA PHE A 50 10.56 -0.30 10.93
C PHE A 50 10.96 -0.07 12.37
N ARG A 51 10.93 1.16 12.80
CA ARG A 51 11.35 1.52 14.16
C ARG A 51 10.32 1.13 15.21
N THR A 52 9.04 1.31 14.90
CA THR A 52 7.94 0.99 15.82
C THR A 52 7.17 -0.26 15.44
N GLU A 53 7.55 -0.90 14.34
CA GLU A 53 6.92 -2.09 13.79
C GLU A 53 5.43 -1.92 13.54
N LYS A 54 5.03 -0.71 13.16
CA LYS A 54 3.64 -0.41 12.82
C LYS A 54 3.42 -0.57 11.34
N ILE A 55 2.27 -1.12 10.99
CA ILE A 55 1.85 -1.29 9.59
C ILE A 55 0.46 -0.68 9.46
N ARG A 56 0.30 0.17 8.45
CA ARG A 56 -1.00 0.76 8.11
C ARG A 56 -1.27 0.51 6.64
N ILE A 57 -2.48 0.08 6.34
CA ILE A 57 -2.89 -0.16 4.96
C ILE A 57 -4.12 0.70 4.66
N PHE A 58 -4.03 1.44 3.57
CA PHE A 58 -5.11 2.33 3.12
C PHE A 58 -5.57 1.90 1.74
N LEU A 59 -6.87 1.84 1.55
CA LEU A 59 -7.45 1.62 0.24
C LEU A 59 -8.25 2.87 -0.13
N ASN A 60 -7.86 3.53 -1.21
CA ASN A 60 -8.50 4.76 -1.69
C ASN A 60 -8.60 5.83 -0.61
N GLY A 61 -7.59 5.92 0.24
CA GLY A 61 -7.53 6.90 1.31
C GLY A 61 -8.13 6.45 2.64
N ASP A 62 -8.84 5.33 2.65
CA ASP A 62 -9.46 4.81 3.87
C ASP A 62 -8.58 3.73 4.49
N MET A 63 -8.28 3.87 5.77
CA MET A 63 -7.48 2.88 6.48
C MET A 63 -8.29 1.60 6.68
N ILE A 64 -7.82 0.50 6.08
CA ILE A 64 -8.50 -0.79 6.14
C ILE A 64 -7.80 -1.78 7.07
N HIS A 65 -6.57 -1.48 7.47
CA HIS A 65 -5.82 -2.35 8.35
C HIS A 65 -4.78 -1.56 9.12
N TYR A 66 -4.62 -1.92 10.38
CA TYR A 66 -3.60 -1.34 11.24
C TYR A 66 -3.02 -2.43 12.13
N GLU A 67 -1.70 -2.54 12.16
CA GLU A 67 -0.99 -3.45 13.04
C GLU A 67 0.04 -2.67 13.85
N ASP A 68 0.10 -2.97 15.14
CA ASP A 68 1.10 -2.42 16.02
C ASP A 68 1.66 -3.58 16.84
N LYS A 69 2.89 -3.96 16.52
CA LYS A 69 3.54 -5.10 17.16
C LYS A 69 4.49 -4.69 18.28
N TYR A 70 4.61 -3.41 18.49
CA TYR A 70 5.55 -2.90 19.48
C TYR A 70 4.96 -2.84 20.87
#